data_f8c439e189939cc8acf55622b0e41b37
#
_entry.id   f8c439e189939cc8acf55622b0e41b37
#
_cell.length_a   1.000
_cell.length_b   1.000
_cell.length_c   1.000
_cell.angle_alpha   90.00
_cell.angle_beta   90.00
_cell.angle_gamma   90.00
#
_symmetry.space_group_name_H-M   'P 1'
#
loop_
_entity.id
_entity.type
_entity.pdbx_description
1 polymer ?
#
loop_
_entity_poly.entity_id
_entity_poly.type
_entity_poly.pdbx_seq_one_letter_code
_entity_poly.pdbx_strand_id
1 'polypeptide(L)'
;MRSPLRLNLLNPSSGKAVDVCVASPHQFVIKHQQQLLPGWQTPLSYLILVLQQSAISLQESTVSVAAEKERLRAEFICFGCNLIFTLRDRGYSSDLFDPRTAYPLLAPPDMTWDDNAAVKALLNYPVVNHQQCSLITHPIWEHYVYPSTIVTTAPQALLTSSLKQAIVSQNWQLQELLTDQIM
;
A
#
# COMPACT_ATOMS: atom_id res chain seq x y z
N MET A 1 -18.65 -10.05 0.82
CA MET A 1 -17.44 -9.24 0.58
C MET A 1 -17.07 -9.36 -0.89
N ARG A 2 -16.86 -8.26 -1.60
CA ARG A 2 -16.30 -8.33 -2.95
C ARG A 2 -14.81 -8.65 -2.85
N SER A 3 -14.31 -9.53 -3.70
CA SER A 3 -12.87 -9.82 -3.76
C SER A 3 -12.10 -8.53 -4.05
N PRO A 4 -10.94 -8.31 -3.42
CA PRO A 4 -10.13 -7.13 -3.67
C PRO A 4 -9.69 -7.10 -5.14
N LEU A 5 -9.69 -5.90 -5.73
CA LEU A 5 -9.07 -5.69 -7.02
C LEU A 5 -7.55 -5.78 -6.85
N ARG A 6 -6.90 -6.63 -7.62
CA ARG A 6 -5.43 -6.78 -7.59
C ARG A 6 -4.84 -6.43 -8.95
N LEU A 7 -3.76 -5.67 -8.93
CA LEU A 7 -2.96 -5.29 -10.09
C LEU A 7 -1.51 -5.72 -9.83
N ASN A 8 -0.97 -6.52 -10.72
CA ASN A 8 0.44 -6.90 -10.69
C ASN A 8 1.20 -6.01 -11.66
N LEU A 9 2.16 -5.29 -11.17
CA LEU A 9 2.91 -4.27 -11.90
C LEU A 9 4.40 -4.61 -11.90
N LEU A 10 5.11 -4.11 -12.89
CA LEU A 10 6.57 -4.07 -12.96
C LEU A 10 7.02 -2.61 -12.80
N ASN A 11 7.98 -2.38 -11.94
CA ASN A 11 8.74 -1.13 -11.92
C ASN A 11 9.96 -1.28 -12.83
N PRO A 12 9.96 -0.69 -14.04
CA PRO A 12 11.06 -0.88 -15.01
C PRO A 12 12.40 -0.32 -14.51
N SER A 13 12.36 0.70 -13.65
CA SER A 13 13.58 1.34 -13.12
C SER A 13 14.38 0.41 -12.22
N SER A 14 13.70 -0.46 -11.47
CA SER A 14 14.34 -1.43 -10.55
C SER A 14 14.30 -2.86 -11.06
N GLY A 15 13.45 -3.15 -12.07
CA GLY A 15 13.15 -4.51 -12.51
C GLY A 15 12.38 -5.33 -11.46
N LYS A 16 11.77 -4.68 -10.45
CA LYS A 16 11.05 -5.33 -9.36
C LYS A 16 9.54 -5.23 -9.54
N ALA A 17 8.85 -6.22 -9.01
CA ALA A 17 7.39 -6.26 -9.05
C ALA A 17 6.77 -5.34 -7.99
N VAL A 18 5.53 -4.89 -8.29
CA VAL A 18 4.69 -4.12 -7.36
C VAL A 18 3.27 -4.67 -7.45
N ASP A 19 2.70 -5.08 -6.31
CA ASP A 19 1.31 -5.46 -6.23
C ASP A 19 0.49 -4.32 -5.63
N VAL A 20 -0.59 -3.94 -6.31
CA VAL A 20 -1.55 -2.94 -5.81
C VAL A 20 -2.89 -3.63 -5.59
N CYS A 21 -3.37 -3.60 -4.35
CA CYS A 21 -4.62 -4.24 -3.95
C CYS A 21 -5.59 -3.19 -3.41
N VAL A 22 -6.77 -3.08 -4.02
CA VAL A 22 -7.85 -2.20 -3.56
C VAL A 22 -8.89 -3.04 -2.82
N ALA A 23 -9.14 -2.72 -1.57
CA ALA A 23 -10.07 -3.44 -0.70
C ALA A 23 -10.99 -2.50 0.07
N SER A 24 -12.16 -3.00 0.46
CA SER A 24 -13.03 -2.30 1.40
C SER A 24 -12.39 -2.26 2.79
N PRO A 25 -12.64 -1.22 3.59
CA PRO A 25 -12.08 -1.10 4.93
C PRO A 25 -12.51 -2.27 5.83
N HIS A 26 -11.57 -2.80 6.60
CA HIS A 26 -11.87 -3.76 7.66
C HIS A 26 -12.62 -3.07 8.82
N GLN A 27 -13.43 -3.80 9.57
CA GLN A 27 -14.23 -3.26 10.68
C GLN A 27 -13.40 -2.48 11.72
N PHE A 28 -12.17 -2.92 12.00
CA PHE A 28 -11.26 -2.20 12.88
C PHE A 28 -11.00 -0.77 12.37
N VAL A 29 -10.74 -0.62 11.08
CA VAL A 29 -10.46 0.69 10.46
C VAL A 29 -11.68 1.60 10.54
N ILE A 30 -12.87 1.06 10.26
CA ILE A 30 -14.13 1.81 10.36
C ILE A 30 -14.35 2.30 11.79
N LYS A 31 -14.14 1.43 12.79
CA LYS A 31 -14.32 1.74 14.20
C LYS A 31 -13.33 2.81 14.71
N HIS A 32 -12.10 2.79 14.21
CA HIS A 32 -11.03 3.68 14.67
C HIS A 32 -10.71 4.81 13.68
N GLN A 33 -11.57 5.05 12.68
CA GLN A 33 -11.32 6.06 11.64
C GLN A 33 -10.97 7.42 12.20
N GLN A 34 -11.70 7.91 13.22
CA GLN A 34 -11.47 9.24 13.81
C GLN A 34 -10.12 9.35 14.54
N GLN A 35 -9.58 8.25 15.04
CA GLN A 35 -8.25 8.20 15.66
C GLN A 35 -7.13 8.08 14.62
N LEU A 36 -7.37 7.29 13.55
CA LEU A 36 -6.43 7.11 12.45
C LEU A 36 -6.34 8.33 11.54
N LEU A 37 -7.49 8.98 11.30
CA LEU A 37 -7.67 10.08 10.35
C LEU A 37 -8.52 11.18 10.98
N PRO A 38 -7.97 11.91 11.98
CA PRO A 38 -8.71 12.97 12.68
C PRO A 38 -9.25 14.03 11.70
N GLY A 39 -10.50 14.41 11.91
CA GLY A 39 -11.18 15.42 11.10
C GLY A 39 -11.84 14.91 9.82
N TRP A 40 -11.72 13.62 9.47
CA TRP A 40 -12.45 13.05 8.34
C TRP A 40 -13.93 12.83 8.70
N GLN A 41 -14.82 13.58 8.05
CA GLN A 41 -16.28 13.51 8.29
C GLN A 41 -16.94 12.39 7.48
N THR A 42 -16.37 12.05 6.33
CA THR A 42 -16.90 11.02 5.41
C THR A 42 -16.30 9.66 5.76
N PRO A 43 -17.10 8.59 5.79
CA PRO A 43 -16.59 7.24 5.98
C PRO A 43 -15.58 6.85 4.89
N LEU A 44 -14.56 6.10 5.28
CA LEU A 44 -13.60 5.50 4.38
C LEU A 44 -14.30 4.55 3.39
N SER A 45 -13.98 4.69 2.11
CA SER A 45 -14.50 3.82 1.05
C SER A 45 -13.55 2.68 0.72
N TYR A 46 -12.24 2.97 0.63
CA TYR A 46 -11.22 2.01 0.22
C TYR A 46 -9.89 2.19 0.94
N LEU A 47 -9.20 1.05 1.12
CA LEU A 47 -7.77 0.97 1.36
C LEU A 47 -7.10 0.47 0.09
N ILE A 48 -5.95 1.05 -0.22
CA ILE A 48 -5.09 0.64 -1.32
C ILE A 48 -3.78 0.17 -0.70
N LEU A 49 -3.54 -1.14 -0.70
CA LEU A 49 -2.27 -1.72 -0.29
C LEU A 49 -1.32 -1.72 -1.47
N VAL A 50 -0.13 -1.20 -1.25
CA VAL A 50 0.98 -1.21 -2.22
C VAL A 50 2.08 -2.08 -1.65
N LEU A 51 2.32 -3.22 -2.27
CA LEU A 51 3.38 -4.15 -1.89
C LEU A 51 4.50 -4.03 -2.90
N GLN A 52 5.66 -3.56 -2.49
CA GLN A 52 6.83 -3.40 -3.36
C GLN A 52 7.82 -4.53 -3.09
N GLN A 53 8.25 -5.21 -4.16
CA GLN A 53 9.30 -6.20 -4.07
C GLN A 53 10.64 -5.50 -3.81
N SER A 54 11.32 -5.87 -2.72
CA SER A 54 12.65 -5.35 -2.40
C SER A 54 13.76 -6.11 -3.14
N ALA A 55 14.91 -5.44 -3.29
CA ALA A 55 16.09 -6.05 -3.91
C ALA A 55 16.82 -7.01 -2.94
N ILE A 56 16.66 -6.81 -1.64
CA ILE A 56 17.28 -7.60 -0.57
C ILE A 56 16.24 -8.00 0.47
N SER A 57 16.53 -9.04 1.24
CA SER A 57 15.68 -9.43 2.38
C SER A 57 15.62 -8.30 3.42
N LEU A 58 14.42 -8.01 3.90
CA LEU A 58 14.18 -6.94 4.88
C LEU A 58 14.19 -7.45 6.34
N GLN A 59 14.67 -8.67 6.58
CA GLN A 59 14.66 -9.32 7.90
C GLN A 59 15.67 -8.74 8.88
N GLU A 60 16.79 -8.24 8.39
CA GLU A 60 17.89 -7.76 9.22
C GLU A 60 17.86 -6.25 9.40
N SER A 61 18.48 -5.76 10.48
CA SER A 61 18.64 -4.33 10.77
C SER A 61 20.06 -3.88 10.37
N THR A 62 20.33 -3.84 9.06
CA THR A 62 21.62 -3.40 8.50
C THR A 62 21.48 -2.04 7.81
N VAL A 63 22.60 -1.38 7.55
CA VAL A 63 22.64 -0.10 6.80
C VAL A 63 22.07 -0.28 5.39
N SER A 64 22.35 -1.40 4.72
CA SER A 64 21.82 -1.70 3.38
C SER A 64 20.33 -1.93 3.41
N VAL A 65 19.78 -2.59 4.42
CA VAL A 65 18.33 -2.76 4.59
C VAL A 65 17.65 -1.43 4.87
N ALA A 66 18.24 -0.57 5.71
CA ALA A 66 17.73 0.77 5.97
C ALA A 66 17.69 1.62 4.68
N ALA A 67 18.73 1.57 3.87
CA ALA A 67 18.81 2.27 2.59
C ALA A 67 17.76 1.75 1.59
N GLU A 68 17.55 0.43 1.51
CA GLU A 68 16.54 -0.16 0.64
C GLU A 68 15.12 0.21 1.10
N LYS A 69 14.83 0.17 2.40
CA LYS A 69 13.54 0.63 2.93
C LYS A 69 13.27 2.10 2.60
N GLU A 70 14.28 2.96 2.71
CA GLU A 70 14.12 4.38 2.35
C GLU A 70 13.90 4.60 0.86
N ARG A 71 14.56 3.83 -0.01
CA ARG A 71 14.32 3.84 -1.45
C ARG A 71 12.87 3.45 -1.79
N LEU A 72 12.40 2.32 -1.23
CA LEU A 72 11.03 1.83 -1.45
C LEU A 72 9.99 2.81 -0.89
N ARG A 73 10.27 3.40 0.28
CA ARG A 73 9.44 4.44 0.87
C ARG A 73 9.33 5.66 -0.04
N ALA A 74 10.45 6.15 -0.58
CA ALA A 74 10.45 7.31 -1.47
C ALA A 74 9.62 7.05 -2.75
N GLU A 75 9.73 5.87 -3.35
CA GLU A 75 8.91 5.45 -4.49
C GLU A 75 7.42 5.40 -4.12
N PHE A 76 7.08 4.83 -2.96
CA PHE A 76 5.70 4.78 -2.48
C PHE A 76 5.13 6.18 -2.22
N ILE A 77 5.87 7.06 -1.54
CA ILE A 77 5.43 8.43 -1.26
C ILE A 77 5.17 9.18 -2.56
N CYS A 78 6.05 9.05 -3.56
CA CYS A 78 5.87 9.69 -4.87
C CYS A 78 4.58 9.20 -5.56
N PHE A 79 4.38 7.90 -5.65
CA PHE A 79 3.17 7.28 -6.19
C PHE A 79 1.91 7.68 -5.41
N GLY A 80 1.98 7.56 -4.08
CA GLY A 80 0.86 7.86 -3.18
C GLY A 80 0.46 9.33 -3.23
N CYS A 81 1.40 10.27 -3.20
CA CYS A 81 1.12 11.70 -3.33
C CYS A 81 0.42 12.03 -4.65
N ASN A 82 0.87 11.45 -5.76
CA ASN A 82 0.21 11.63 -7.05
C ASN A 82 -1.27 11.19 -6.99
N LEU A 83 -1.53 10.02 -6.41
CA LEU A 83 -2.89 9.50 -6.29
C LEU A 83 -3.75 10.33 -5.31
N ILE A 84 -3.25 10.59 -4.09
CA ILE A 84 -4.05 11.29 -3.07
C ILE A 84 -4.37 12.73 -3.46
N PHE A 85 -3.43 13.45 -4.06
CA PHE A 85 -3.69 14.83 -4.51
C PHE A 85 -4.68 14.86 -5.69
N THR A 86 -4.57 13.94 -6.64
CA THR A 86 -5.56 13.79 -7.73
C THR A 86 -6.97 13.56 -7.19
N LEU A 87 -7.14 12.75 -6.13
CA LEU A 87 -8.43 12.49 -5.51
C LEU A 87 -8.92 13.69 -4.67
N ARG A 88 -8.01 14.36 -3.95
CA ARG A 88 -8.33 15.55 -3.15
C ARG A 88 -8.75 16.74 -4.00
N ASP A 89 -8.13 16.95 -5.15
CA ASP A 89 -8.51 17.98 -6.11
C ASP A 89 -9.93 17.77 -6.67
N ARG A 90 -10.45 16.55 -6.57
CA ARG A 90 -11.82 16.19 -6.92
C ARG A 90 -12.78 16.17 -5.73
N GLY A 91 -12.35 16.66 -4.56
CA GLY A 91 -13.17 16.82 -3.36
C GLY A 91 -13.26 15.60 -2.45
N TYR A 92 -12.43 14.56 -2.65
CA TYR A 92 -12.45 13.35 -1.82
C TYR A 92 -11.30 13.34 -0.84
N SER A 93 -11.59 13.08 0.44
CA SER A 93 -10.56 12.89 1.45
C SER A 93 -9.69 11.69 1.08
N SER A 94 -8.39 11.91 1.01
CA SER A 94 -7.41 10.87 0.69
C SER A 94 -6.10 11.18 1.42
N ASP A 95 -5.44 10.16 1.93
CA ASP A 95 -4.17 10.24 2.63
C ASP A 95 -3.40 8.94 2.45
N LEU A 96 -2.15 8.93 2.84
CA LEU A 96 -1.34 7.73 2.95
C LEU A 96 -0.71 7.66 4.33
N PHE A 97 -0.43 6.45 4.80
CA PHE A 97 0.38 6.26 6.00
C PHE A 97 1.85 6.17 5.62
N ASP A 98 2.68 7.03 6.19
CA ASP A 98 4.11 6.96 5.96
C ASP A 98 4.68 5.69 6.61
N PRO A 99 5.23 4.73 5.85
CA PRO A 99 5.70 3.47 6.39
C PRO A 99 6.83 3.59 7.43
N ARG A 100 7.51 4.74 7.46
CA ARG A 100 8.58 5.01 8.43
C ARG A 100 8.04 5.46 9.77
N THR A 101 7.02 6.32 9.77
CA THR A 101 6.46 6.92 10.99
C THR A 101 5.19 6.23 11.45
N ALA A 102 4.54 5.48 10.57
CA ALA A 102 3.23 4.87 10.77
C ALA A 102 2.09 5.89 10.98
N TYR A 103 2.33 7.16 10.66
CA TYR A 103 1.33 8.21 10.76
C TYR A 103 0.80 8.63 9.38
N PRO A 104 -0.43 9.17 9.32
CA PRO A 104 -0.92 9.77 8.09
C PRO A 104 -0.03 10.94 7.67
N LEU A 105 0.13 11.14 6.35
CA LEU A 105 1.02 12.17 5.81
C LEU A 105 0.42 13.57 5.97
N LEU A 106 -0.89 13.72 5.80
CA LEU A 106 -1.58 15.01 5.75
C LEU A 106 -2.46 15.28 6.97
N ALA A 107 -3.05 14.23 7.55
CA ALA A 107 -3.85 14.38 8.76
C ALA A 107 -2.96 14.48 10.00
N PRO A 108 -3.44 15.17 11.08
CA PRO A 108 -2.70 15.18 12.34
C PRO A 108 -2.50 13.76 12.89
N PRO A 109 -1.33 13.45 13.46
CA PRO A 109 -1.08 12.13 14.03
C PRO A 109 -1.82 12.00 15.38
N ASP A 110 -2.64 10.94 15.52
CA ASP A 110 -3.28 10.57 16.80
C ASP A 110 -3.06 9.08 17.11
N MET A 111 -3.23 8.22 16.10
CA MET A 111 -3.04 6.79 16.22
C MET A 111 -2.09 6.29 15.10
N THR A 112 -1.20 5.35 15.44
CA THR A 112 -0.30 4.73 14.44
C THR A 112 -1.02 3.68 13.62
N TRP A 113 -0.61 3.55 12.36
CA TRP A 113 -1.02 2.51 11.43
C TRP A 113 -0.06 1.32 11.46
N ASP A 114 -0.58 0.13 11.21
CA ASP A 114 0.23 -1.10 11.04
C ASP A 114 -0.04 -1.71 9.67
N ASP A 115 0.89 -1.48 8.72
CA ASP A 115 0.80 -2.02 7.36
C ASP A 115 0.79 -3.56 7.35
N ASN A 116 1.53 -4.21 8.26
CA ASN A 116 1.57 -5.66 8.35
C ASN A 116 0.23 -6.23 8.80
N ALA A 117 -0.39 -5.61 9.81
CA ALA A 117 -1.72 -5.99 10.26
C ALA A 117 -2.77 -5.80 9.17
N ALA A 118 -2.68 -4.72 8.38
CA ALA A 118 -3.57 -4.46 7.25
C ALA A 118 -3.44 -5.54 6.17
N VAL A 119 -2.23 -5.89 5.77
CA VAL A 119 -1.97 -6.95 4.78
C VAL A 119 -2.47 -8.30 5.28
N LYS A 120 -2.21 -8.63 6.55
CA LYS A 120 -2.74 -9.86 7.17
C LYS A 120 -4.27 -9.91 7.13
N ALA A 121 -4.93 -8.80 7.51
CA ALA A 121 -6.38 -8.74 7.59
C ALA A 121 -7.07 -8.79 6.20
N LEU A 122 -6.48 -8.17 5.18
CA LEU A 122 -7.09 -8.01 3.86
C LEU A 122 -6.64 -9.05 2.84
N LEU A 123 -5.40 -9.54 2.93
CA LEU A 123 -4.82 -10.50 1.98
C LEU A 123 -4.55 -11.87 2.61
N ASN A 124 -4.69 -12.00 3.93
CA ASN A 124 -4.40 -13.22 4.68
C ASN A 124 -2.94 -13.71 4.53
N TYR A 125 -2.00 -12.78 4.31
CA TYR A 125 -0.59 -13.14 4.27
C TYR A 125 -0.06 -13.38 5.68
N PRO A 126 0.81 -14.40 5.88
CA PRO A 126 1.40 -14.68 7.18
C PRO A 126 2.27 -13.51 7.66
N VAL A 127 2.20 -13.23 8.95
CA VAL A 127 3.09 -12.31 9.64
C VAL A 127 3.98 -13.11 10.58
N VAL A 128 5.27 -12.97 10.44
CA VAL A 128 6.27 -13.64 11.25
C VAL A 128 7.01 -12.60 12.10
N ASN A 129 7.15 -12.87 13.38
CA ASN A 129 7.98 -12.04 14.26
C ASN A 129 9.43 -12.54 14.21
N HIS A 130 10.33 -11.68 13.77
CA HIS A 130 11.77 -11.95 13.75
C HIS A 130 12.50 -10.88 14.56
N GLN A 131 13.19 -11.31 15.61
CA GLN A 131 13.81 -10.44 16.60
C GLN A 131 12.81 -9.42 17.18
N GLN A 132 12.88 -8.16 16.91
CA GLN A 132 11.91 -7.13 17.36
C GLN A 132 11.06 -6.58 16.22
N CYS A 133 11.12 -7.19 15.04
CA CYS A 133 10.40 -6.76 13.85
C CYS A 133 9.30 -7.74 13.45
N SER A 134 8.15 -7.21 13.07
CA SER A 134 7.07 -7.96 12.43
C SER A 134 7.28 -7.89 10.92
N LEU A 135 7.27 -9.03 10.24
CA LEU A 135 7.51 -9.16 8.81
C LEU A 135 6.38 -9.91 8.15
N ILE A 136 5.96 -9.43 6.98
CA ILE A 136 5.03 -10.17 6.13
C ILE A 136 5.79 -11.22 5.34
N THR A 137 5.14 -12.36 5.10
CA THR A 137 5.58 -13.34 4.11
C THR A 137 4.69 -13.26 2.88
N HIS A 138 5.22 -12.68 1.79
CA HIS A 138 4.54 -12.64 0.52
C HIS A 138 4.57 -14.04 -0.13
N PRO A 139 3.49 -14.51 -0.81
CA PRO A 139 3.43 -15.87 -1.36
C PRO A 139 4.53 -16.19 -2.38
N ILE A 140 5.05 -15.19 -3.09
CA ILE A 140 6.07 -15.34 -4.14
C ILE A 140 7.41 -14.74 -3.71
N TRP A 141 7.39 -13.57 -3.06
CA TRP A 141 8.61 -12.81 -2.73
C TRP A 141 9.11 -13.08 -1.31
N GLU A 142 8.39 -13.89 -0.54
CA GLU A 142 8.73 -14.21 0.86
C GLU A 142 8.91 -12.93 1.70
N HIS A 143 10.11 -12.71 2.24
CA HIS A 143 10.44 -11.54 3.07
C HIS A 143 11.01 -10.36 2.26
N TYR A 144 10.99 -10.46 0.93
CA TYR A 144 11.41 -9.39 0.03
C TYR A 144 10.22 -8.49 -0.33
N VAL A 145 9.46 -8.05 0.66
CA VAL A 145 8.26 -7.24 0.47
C VAL A 145 8.22 -6.06 1.42
N TYR A 146 7.88 -4.89 0.89
CA TYR A 146 7.69 -3.65 1.63
C TYR A 146 6.24 -3.18 1.46
N PRO A 147 5.41 -3.34 2.51
CA PRO A 147 4.01 -2.96 2.47
C PRO A 147 3.82 -1.49 2.80
N SER A 148 2.81 -0.88 2.17
CA SER A 148 2.41 0.51 2.41
C SER A 148 0.92 0.68 2.12
N THR A 149 0.28 1.66 2.74
CA THR A 149 -1.18 1.83 2.66
C THR A 149 -1.58 3.26 2.30
N ILE A 150 -2.52 3.37 1.35
CA ILE A 150 -3.24 4.59 0.98
C ILE A 150 -4.71 4.41 1.35
N VAL A 151 -5.38 5.49 1.73
CA VAL A 151 -6.79 5.50 2.15
C VAL A 151 -7.56 6.60 1.44
N THR A 152 -8.83 6.34 1.12
CA THR A 152 -9.67 7.32 0.41
C THR A 152 -11.16 7.14 0.67
N THR A 153 -11.90 8.26 0.57
CA THR A 153 -13.37 8.29 0.55
C THR A 153 -13.93 8.30 -0.88
N ALA A 154 -13.07 8.26 -1.89
CA ALA A 154 -13.49 8.32 -3.30
C ALA A 154 -14.29 7.08 -3.73
N PRO A 155 -15.28 7.23 -4.62
CA PRO A 155 -16.01 6.10 -5.19
C PRO A 155 -15.11 5.28 -6.13
N GLN A 156 -15.46 4.00 -6.31
CA GLN A 156 -14.68 3.03 -7.07
C GLN A 156 -14.30 3.49 -8.48
N ALA A 157 -15.24 4.07 -9.22
CA ALA A 157 -15.00 4.50 -10.60
C ALA A 157 -13.91 5.57 -10.68
N LEU A 158 -13.96 6.56 -9.77
CA LEU A 158 -12.96 7.62 -9.71
C LEU A 158 -11.63 7.10 -9.22
N LEU A 159 -11.63 6.27 -8.18
CA LEU A 159 -10.41 5.64 -7.67
C LEU A 159 -9.72 4.84 -8.78
N THR A 160 -10.46 4.02 -9.54
CA THR A 160 -9.89 3.21 -10.63
C THR A 160 -9.23 4.08 -11.70
N SER A 161 -9.88 5.17 -12.13
CA SER A 161 -9.31 6.07 -13.14
C SER A 161 -8.08 6.81 -12.63
N SER A 162 -8.12 7.31 -11.39
CA SER A 162 -7.00 8.02 -10.77
C SER A 162 -5.81 7.09 -10.49
N LEU A 163 -6.08 5.84 -10.12
CA LEU A 163 -5.06 4.81 -9.89
C LEU A 163 -4.33 4.48 -11.20
N LYS A 164 -5.06 4.31 -12.31
CA LYS A 164 -4.45 4.10 -13.64
C LYS A 164 -3.52 5.27 -14.02
N GLN A 165 -3.97 6.51 -13.78
CA GLN A 165 -3.17 7.70 -14.05
C GLN A 165 -1.90 7.73 -13.18
N ALA A 166 -2.00 7.42 -11.90
CA ALA A 166 -0.86 7.38 -10.99
C ALA A 166 0.17 6.30 -11.40
N ILE A 167 -0.30 5.11 -11.81
CA ILE A 167 0.54 4.02 -12.33
C ILE A 167 1.32 4.47 -13.56
N VAL A 168 0.66 5.14 -14.52
CA VAL A 168 1.32 5.68 -15.73
C VAL A 168 2.33 6.75 -15.36
N SER A 169 1.98 7.68 -14.47
CA SER A 169 2.87 8.75 -14.02
C SER A 169 4.11 8.24 -13.29
N GLN A 170 3.98 7.09 -12.59
CA GLN A 170 5.10 6.41 -11.93
C GLN A 170 5.95 5.59 -12.90
N ASN A 171 5.51 5.48 -14.16
CA ASN A 171 6.11 4.60 -15.18
C ASN A 171 6.08 3.11 -14.79
N TRP A 172 5.13 2.71 -13.95
CA TRP A 172 4.90 1.30 -13.67
C TRP A 172 4.07 0.66 -14.79
N GLN A 173 4.36 -0.60 -15.09
CA GLN A 173 3.75 -1.33 -16.21
C GLN A 173 2.90 -2.49 -15.70
N LEU A 174 1.69 -2.64 -16.23
CA LEU A 174 0.87 -3.82 -15.96
C LEU A 174 1.61 -5.07 -16.45
N GLN A 175 1.79 -6.04 -15.59
CA GLN A 175 2.20 -7.37 -15.99
C GLN A 175 0.97 -8.12 -16.49
N GLU A 176 0.99 -8.54 -17.74
CA GLU A 176 0.02 -9.51 -18.22
C GLU A 176 0.27 -10.82 -17.46
N LEU A 177 -0.74 -11.29 -16.73
CA LEU A 177 -0.72 -12.64 -16.19
C LEU A 177 -0.55 -13.58 -17.39
N LEU A 178 0.56 -14.28 -17.47
CA LEU A 178 0.71 -15.41 -18.35
C LEU A 178 -0.36 -16.45 -17.98
N THR A 179 -1.49 -16.38 -18.66
CA THR A 179 -2.59 -17.35 -18.57
C THR A 179 -2.27 -18.59 -19.39
N ASP A 180 -1.02 -19.01 -19.41
CA ASP A 180 -0.60 -20.25 -20.06
C ASP A 180 0.15 -21.14 -19.09
N GLN A 181 -0.60 -21.78 -18.18
CA GLN A 181 -0.25 -23.10 -17.64
C GLN A 181 -1.43 -23.67 -16.82
N ILE A 182 -2.57 -23.94 -17.49
CA ILE A 182 -3.46 -25.04 -17.10
C ILE A 182 -3.95 -25.69 -18.41
N MET A 183 -3.19 -26.62 -18.92
CA MET A 183 -3.70 -27.77 -19.65
C MET A 183 -3.17 -29.01 -18.98
#